data_86d0212b945b073764b1805766f7fc49
#
_entry.id   86d0212b945b073764b1805766f7fc49
#
_cell.length_a   1.000
_cell.length_b   1.000
_cell.length_c   1.000
_cell.angle_alpha   90.00
_cell.angle_beta   90.00
_cell.angle_gamma   90.00
#
_symmetry.space_group_name_H-M   'P 1'
#
loop_
_entity.id
_entity.type
_entity.pdbx_description
1 polymer ?
#
loop_
_entity_poly.entity_id
_entity_poly.type
_entity_poly.pdbx_seq_one_letter_code
_entity_poly.pdbx_strand_id
1 'polypeptide(L)'
;VSMVWSYIGELVFNMLVLVGAVKMAGEEFNINSPKQLGVILFEKLEMPHAKKTKTGYSTAADVLDKLAPEYPIVSDILEYRQLTKLKSTYADGLVNYIAKDGRIHTSFNQTITATGRLSSTEPNLQNIPMRIELGRLIRKAFVPKEGFEFMDADYSQIELRVLAHMSGDEKLIEAYREAQDIHRITASQVFHIPFDEVTDLQRRNAKAVNFGIVYGISSFGLSQDLSISKKEAAEYIERYFETYPKIKTFLDGLVTEAKEKGYVTTMFGRRRPVPELSSSNFMQRSFGERVAMNSPIQGTAADIIKIAMIRVHDRLLKENLKSRLILTVHDELLVETAIEEEDAVRKILEEEMHGAADLAVTLEIDAHVGKNWYEAK
;
A
#
# COMPACT_ATOMS: atom_id res chain seq x y z
N VAL A 1 -17.87 -22.97 13.61
CA VAL A 1 -17.00 -23.94 14.33
C VAL A 1 -15.53 -23.71 13.98
N SER A 2 -15.17 -23.46 12.69
CA SER A 2 -13.77 -23.17 12.29
C SER A 2 -13.20 -21.89 12.89
N MET A 3 -14.00 -20.84 13.05
CA MET A 3 -13.59 -19.58 13.69
C MET A 3 -13.21 -19.77 15.17
N VAL A 4 -13.93 -20.61 15.92
CA VAL A 4 -13.66 -20.83 17.36
C VAL A 4 -12.31 -21.53 17.58
N TRP A 5 -11.93 -22.46 16.73
CA TRP A 5 -10.63 -23.15 16.81
C TRP A 5 -9.47 -22.24 16.41
N SER A 6 -9.65 -21.36 15.42
CA SER A 6 -8.67 -20.32 15.11
C SER A 6 -8.47 -19.37 16.30
N TYR A 7 -9.55 -18.98 16.95
CA TYR A 7 -9.53 -18.07 18.10
C TYR A 7 -8.81 -18.67 19.33
N ILE A 8 -9.02 -19.96 19.60
CA ILE A 8 -8.35 -20.67 20.72
C ILE A 8 -6.85 -20.83 20.40
N GLY A 9 -6.51 -21.15 19.16
CA GLY A 9 -5.11 -21.25 18.70
C GLY A 9 -4.35 -19.93 18.88
N GLU A 10 -4.95 -18.81 18.47
CA GLU A 10 -4.37 -17.48 18.63
C GLU A 10 -4.24 -17.03 20.09
N LEU A 11 -5.22 -17.38 20.93
CA LEU A 11 -5.16 -17.05 22.36
C LEU A 11 -4.02 -17.81 23.06
N VAL A 12 -3.86 -19.10 22.74
CA VAL A 12 -2.78 -19.93 23.24
C VAL A 12 -1.42 -19.45 22.73
N PHE A 13 -1.33 -19.07 21.46
CA PHE A 13 -0.11 -18.57 20.86
C PHE A 13 0.32 -17.22 21.47
N ASN A 14 -0.61 -16.25 21.60
CA ASN A 14 -0.34 -14.99 22.28
C ASN A 14 0.13 -15.18 23.73
N MET A 15 -0.44 -16.16 24.42
CA MET A 15 -0.04 -16.50 25.79
C MET A 15 1.36 -17.12 25.82
N LEU A 16 1.71 -17.97 24.85
CA LEU A 16 3.04 -18.56 24.73
C LEU A 16 4.13 -17.53 24.40
N VAL A 17 3.83 -16.60 23.49
CA VAL A 17 4.74 -15.48 23.15
C VAL A 17 4.96 -14.57 24.34
N LEU A 18 3.90 -14.22 25.08
CA LEU A 18 3.99 -13.42 26.30
C LEU A 18 4.85 -14.11 27.36
N VAL A 19 4.60 -15.39 27.62
CA VAL A 19 5.38 -16.19 28.57
C VAL A 19 6.84 -16.29 28.12
N GLY A 20 7.11 -16.47 26.83
CA GLY A 20 8.45 -16.48 26.26
C GLY A 20 9.19 -15.15 26.50
N ALA A 21 8.55 -14.04 26.20
CA ALA A 21 9.12 -12.71 26.39
C ALA A 21 9.42 -12.39 27.88
N VAL A 22 8.49 -12.71 28.78
CA VAL A 22 8.68 -12.56 30.24
C VAL A 22 9.83 -13.45 30.73
N LYS A 23 9.92 -14.69 30.28
CA LYS A 23 11.01 -15.61 30.64
C LYS A 23 12.36 -15.09 30.17
N MET A 24 12.46 -14.57 28.94
CA MET A 24 13.71 -13.99 28.41
C MET A 24 14.08 -12.68 29.12
N ALA A 25 13.11 -11.86 29.51
CA ALA A 25 13.33 -10.65 30.28
C ALA A 25 13.73 -10.93 31.74
N GLY A 26 13.40 -12.11 32.26
CA GLY A 26 13.66 -12.51 33.65
C GLY A 26 12.77 -11.81 34.69
N GLU A 27 11.73 -11.10 34.26
CA GLU A 27 10.73 -10.46 35.12
C GLU A 27 9.42 -10.22 34.36
N GLU A 28 8.34 -10.03 35.12
CA GLU A 28 7.05 -9.65 34.55
C GLU A 28 7.04 -8.17 34.16
N PHE A 29 6.54 -7.85 32.99
CA PHE A 29 6.34 -6.50 32.49
C PHE A 29 5.15 -6.42 31.53
N ASN A 30 4.58 -5.23 31.37
CA ASN A 30 3.52 -5.02 30.38
C ASN A 30 4.13 -4.78 28.99
N ILE A 31 4.07 -5.80 28.15
CA ILE A 31 4.56 -5.79 26.75
C ILE A 31 3.88 -4.68 25.89
N ASN A 32 2.66 -4.28 26.26
CA ASN A 32 1.90 -3.22 25.61
C ASN A 32 2.26 -1.81 26.11
N SER A 33 3.11 -1.70 27.17
CA SER A 33 3.60 -0.43 27.66
C SER A 33 4.94 -0.08 26.98
N PRO A 34 4.99 0.92 26.06
CA PRO A 34 6.25 1.31 25.43
C PRO A 34 7.33 1.73 26.44
N LYS A 35 6.91 2.31 27.57
CA LYS A 35 7.82 2.73 28.64
C LYS A 35 8.48 1.55 29.33
N GLN A 36 7.69 0.55 29.76
CA GLN A 36 8.25 -0.64 30.43
C GLN A 36 9.07 -1.46 29.45
N LEU A 37 8.56 -1.68 28.25
CA LEU A 37 9.27 -2.41 27.21
C LEU A 37 10.63 -1.73 26.85
N GLY A 38 10.65 -0.41 26.74
CA GLY A 38 11.89 0.33 26.48
C GLY A 38 12.94 0.15 27.57
N VAL A 39 12.55 0.12 28.84
CA VAL A 39 13.44 -0.18 29.99
C VAL A 39 13.98 -1.60 29.89
N ILE A 40 13.12 -2.58 29.63
CA ILE A 40 13.52 -4.00 29.47
C ILE A 40 14.55 -4.15 28.36
N LEU A 41 14.25 -3.63 27.16
CA LEU A 41 15.13 -3.84 26.00
C LEU A 41 16.44 -3.06 26.09
N PHE A 42 16.41 -1.81 26.51
CA PHE A 42 17.54 -0.90 26.38
C PHE A 42 18.31 -0.61 27.68
N GLU A 43 17.73 -0.87 28.84
CA GLU A 43 18.43 -0.71 30.13
C GLU A 43 18.80 -2.08 30.73
N LYS A 44 17.87 -3.03 30.72
CA LYS A 44 18.10 -4.33 31.36
C LYS A 44 18.83 -5.32 30.43
N LEU A 45 18.42 -5.42 29.17
CA LEU A 45 19.03 -6.29 28.16
C LEU A 45 20.11 -5.58 27.34
N GLU A 46 20.35 -4.28 27.61
CA GLU A 46 21.42 -3.47 27.01
C GLU A 46 21.49 -3.55 25.48
N MET A 47 20.35 -3.66 24.80
CA MET A 47 20.29 -3.78 23.35
C MET A 47 20.81 -2.51 22.66
N PRO A 48 21.51 -2.64 21.51
CA PRO A 48 22.03 -1.49 20.76
C PRO A 48 20.90 -0.70 20.08
N HIS A 49 21.28 0.41 19.43
CA HIS A 49 20.39 1.24 18.63
C HIS A 49 19.24 1.92 19.38
N ALA A 50 19.38 2.10 20.71
CA ALA A 50 18.42 2.82 21.53
C ALA A 50 18.16 4.23 20.99
N LYS A 51 16.90 4.53 20.67
CA LYS A 51 16.46 5.86 20.24
C LYS A 51 15.64 6.50 21.36
N LYS A 52 16.17 7.53 22.02
CA LYS A 52 15.47 8.25 23.07
C LYS A 52 14.41 9.21 22.49
N THR A 53 13.27 9.27 23.13
CA THR A 53 12.20 10.22 22.88
C THR A 53 11.98 11.09 24.12
N LYS A 54 11.08 12.06 24.06
CA LYS A 54 10.71 12.90 25.24
C LYS A 54 10.15 12.09 26.41
N THR A 55 9.58 10.92 26.15
CA THR A 55 8.86 10.08 27.13
C THR A 55 9.59 8.77 27.47
N GLY A 56 10.80 8.55 26.95
CA GLY A 56 11.59 7.34 27.17
C GLY A 56 12.18 6.79 25.89
N TYR A 57 12.43 5.48 25.83
CA TYR A 57 12.95 4.83 24.64
C TYR A 57 11.85 4.59 23.59
N SER A 58 12.20 4.76 22.32
CA SER A 58 11.30 4.38 21.23
C SER A 58 11.26 2.86 21.10
N THR A 59 10.07 2.28 21.12
CA THR A 59 9.80 0.89 20.82
C THR A 59 8.93 0.78 19.55
N ALA A 60 9.06 1.75 18.65
CA ALA A 60 8.39 1.73 17.36
C ALA A 60 8.94 0.61 16.47
N ALA A 61 8.12 0.12 15.52
CA ALA A 61 8.48 -1.01 14.68
C ALA A 61 9.81 -0.79 13.93
N ASP A 62 10.06 0.42 13.41
CA ASP A 62 11.30 0.77 12.71
C ASP A 62 12.58 0.64 13.57
N VAL A 63 12.45 0.72 14.89
CA VAL A 63 13.54 0.50 15.82
C VAL A 63 13.68 -0.99 16.14
N LEU A 64 12.56 -1.67 16.40
CA LEU A 64 12.56 -3.08 16.77
C LEU A 64 12.91 -4.00 15.60
N ASP A 65 12.50 -3.70 14.38
CA ASP A 65 12.82 -4.47 13.17
C ASP A 65 14.33 -4.61 12.94
N LYS A 66 15.12 -3.61 13.38
CA LYS A 66 16.60 -3.65 13.29
C LYS A 66 17.23 -4.62 14.29
N LEU A 67 16.55 -4.87 15.39
CA LEU A 67 17.01 -5.74 16.47
C LEU A 67 16.50 -7.18 16.31
N ALA A 68 15.38 -7.38 15.64
CA ALA A 68 14.73 -8.66 15.51
C ALA A 68 15.63 -9.78 14.97
N PRO A 69 16.53 -9.57 13.97
CA PRO A 69 17.41 -10.62 13.46
C PRO A 69 18.39 -11.17 14.51
N GLU A 70 18.78 -10.36 15.48
CA GLU A 70 19.80 -10.72 16.49
C GLU A 70 19.18 -11.08 17.85
N TYR A 71 17.94 -10.62 18.11
CA TYR A 71 17.29 -10.77 19.42
C TYR A 71 15.92 -11.44 19.29
N PRO A 72 15.79 -12.74 19.59
CA PRO A 72 14.53 -13.49 19.48
C PRO A 72 13.36 -12.87 20.24
N ILE A 73 13.62 -12.31 21.45
CA ILE A 73 12.57 -11.61 22.23
C ILE A 73 11.95 -10.43 21.44
N VAL A 74 12.73 -9.76 20.58
CA VAL A 74 12.21 -8.64 19.77
C VAL A 74 11.31 -9.15 18.67
N SER A 75 11.66 -10.28 18.04
CA SER A 75 10.79 -10.93 17.05
C SER A 75 9.46 -11.33 17.68
N ASP A 76 9.49 -11.93 18.88
CA ASP A 76 8.28 -12.32 19.62
C ASP A 76 7.41 -11.11 19.98
N ILE A 77 8.02 -10.00 20.38
CA ILE A 77 7.31 -8.75 20.70
C ILE A 77 6.64 -8.16 19.46
N LEU A 78 7.33 -8.14 18.32
CA LEU A 78 6.76 -7.66 17.05
C LEU A 78 5.57 -8.52 16.63
N GLU A 79 5.70 -9.83 16.69
CA GLU A 79 4.63 -10.78 16.39
C GLU A 79 3.43 -10.61 17.34
N TYR A 80 3.67 -10.54 18.64
CA TYR A 80 2.63 -10.29 19.63
C TYR A 80 1.85 -9.00 19.34
N ARG A 81 2.56 -7.89 19.06
CA ARG A 81 1.94 -6.61 18.73
C ARG A 81 1.10 -6.67 17.46
N GLN A 82 1.59 -7.39 16.47
CA GLN A 82 0.88 -7.60 15.21
C GLN A 82 -0.42 -8.39 15.45
N LEU A 83 -0.37 -9.50 16.17
CA LEU A 83 -1.53 -10.32 16.51
C LEU A 83 -2.54 -9.57 17.39
N THR A 84 -2.05 -8.86 18.41
CA THR A 84 -2.91 -8.05 19.27
C THR A 84 -3.63 -6.95 18.49
N LYS A 85 -2.95 -6.31 17.54
CA LYS A 85 -3.57 -5.30 16.66
C LYS A 85 -4.63 -5.92 15.75
N LEU A 86 -4.35 -7.08 15.15
CA LEU A 86 -5.32 -7.79 14.31
C LEU A 86 -6.56 -8.17 15.11
N LYS A 87 -6.36 -8.72 16.32
CA LYS A 87 -7.44 -9.11 17.21
C LYS A 87 -8.30 -7.90 17.61
N SER A 88 -7.70 -6.87 18.20
CA SER A 88 -8.43 -5.73 18.74
C SER A 88 -9.12 -4.90 17.67
N THR A 89 -8.47 -4.68 16.52
CA THR A 89 -9.00 -3.81 15.46
C THR A 89 -10.03 -4.54 14.59
N TYR A 90 -9.75 -5.79 14.23
CA TYR A 90 -10.56 -6.50 13.25
C TYR A 90 -11.42 -7.60 13.86
N ALA A 91 -10.87 -8.54 14.64
CA ALA A 91 -11.67 -9.63 15.19
C ALA A 91 -12.70 -9.13 16.20
N ASP A 92 -12.30 -8.34 17.17
CA ASP A 92 -13.19 -7.79 18.19
C ASP A 92 -13.84 -6.47 17.74
N GLY A 93 -13.09 -5.64 17.01
CA GLY A 93 -13.51 -4.30 16.62
C GLY A 93 -14.63 -4.29 15.58
N LEU A 94 -14.53 -5.12 14.52
CA LEU A 94 -15.51 -5.11 13.41
C LEU A 94 -16.90 -5.54 13.85
N VAL A 95 -17.03 -6.41 14.85
CA VAL A 95 -18.33 -6.86 15.38
C VAL A 95 -19.20 -5.68 15.82
N ASN A 96 -18.58 -4.62 16.35
CA ASN A 96 -19.29 -3.43 16.82
C ASN A 96 -19.88 -2.57 15.69
N TYR A 97 -19.47 -2.82 14.45
CA TYR A 97 -19.95 -2.13 13.25
C TYR A 97 -21.02 -2.89 12.46
N ILE A 98 -21.39 -4.09 12.92
CA ILE A 98 -22.46 -4.85 12.28
C ILE A 98 -23.78 -4.14 12.52
N ALA A 99 -24.41 -3.66 11.45
CA ALA A 99 -25.70 -2.97 11.51
C ALA A 99 -26.88 -3.96 11.65
N LYS A 100 -28.10 -3.44 11.78
CA LYS A 100 -29.31 -4.26 11.97
C LYS A 100 -29.61 -5.19 10.79
N ASP A 101 -29.12 -4.85 9.61
CA ASP A 101 -29.24 -5.67 8.39
C ASP A 101 -28.16 -6.77 8.30
N GLY A 102 -27.31 -6.92 9.32
CA GLY A 102 -26.22 -7.89 9.36
C GLY A 102 -24.99 -7.50 8.52
N ARG A 103 -24.93 -6.25 8.04
CA ARG A 103 -23.85 -5.75 7.19
C ARG A 103 -22.99 -4.71 7.91
N ILE A 104 -21.77 -4.51 7.40
CA ILE A 104 -20.88 -3.44 7.82
C ILE A 104 -20.92 -2.34 6.77
N HIS A 105 -21.22 -1.11 7.19
CA HIS A 105 -21.31 0.06 6.33
C HIS A 105 -20.22 1.05 6.70
N THR A 106 -19.16 1.13 5.89
CA THR A 106 -18.11 2.14 6.06
C THR A 106 -18.57 3.50 5.53
N SER A 107 -17.98 4.56 6.04
CA SER A 107 -18.13 5.92 5.50
C SER A 107 -16.91 6.29 4.65
N PHE A 108 -17.13 6.69 3.39
CA PHE A 108 -16.09 7.20 2.52
C PHE A 108 -16.03 8.73 2.58
N ASN A 109 -14.86 9.26 2.95
CA ASN A 109 -14.62 10.69 2.99
C ASN A 109 -13.87 11.13 1.73
N GLN A 110 -14.40 12.14 1.04
CA GLN A 110 -13.85 12.63 -0.24
C GLN A 110 -12.85 13.79 -0.07
N THR A 111 -12.81 14.42 1.10
CA THR A 111 -12.10 15.70 1.34
C THR A 111 -10.99 15.62 2.36
N ILE A 112 -10.67 14.44 2.89
CA ILE A 112 -9.68 14.27 3.95
C ILE A 112 -8.27 14.15 3.39
N THR A 113 -8.08 13.35 2.34
CA THR A 113 -6.74 13.11 1.80
C THR A 113 -6.28 14.26 0.90
N ALA A 114 -5.02 14.64 1.04
CA ALA A 114 -4.45 15.71 0.23
C ALA A 114 -4.17 15.30 -1.24
N THR A 115 -4.18 13.99 -1.54
CA THR A 115 -3.95 13.43 -2.89
C THR A 115 -5.23 13.28 -3.70
N GLY A 116 -6.40 13.46 -3.08
CA GLY A 116 -7.69 13.20 -3.72
C GLY A 116 -8.16 11.74 -3.60
N ARG A 117 -7.38 10.85 -2.97
CA ARG A 117 -7.87 9.50 -2.63
C ARG A 117 -9.05 9.58 -1.67
N LEU A 118 -9.92 8.59 -1.70
CA LEU A 118 -10.92 8.39 -0.65
C LEU A 118 -10.25 7.88 0.62
N SER A 119 -10.82 8.20 1.77
CA SER A 119 -10.51 7.54 3.03
C SER A 119 -11.76 6.84 3.56
N SER A 120 -11.56 5.72 4.25
CA SER A 120 -12.63 4.90 4.82
C SER A 120 -12.57 4.99 6.34
N THR A 121 -13.73 5.22 6.98
CA THR A 121 -13.86 5.34 8.44
C THR A 121 -15.13 4.64 8.94
N GLU A 122 -15.11 4.21 10.20
CA GLU A 122 -16.25 3.67 10.94
C GLU A 122 -16.94 2.46 10.27
N PRO A 123 -16.18 1.37 9.99
CA PRO A 123 -14.76 1.13 10.21
C PRO A 123 -13.91 1.48 8.98
N ASN A 124 -12.57 1.60 9.16
CA ASN A 124 -11.66 1.71 8.03
C ASN A 124 -11.45 0.34 7.38
N LEU A 125 -12.10 0.09 6.26
CA LEU A 125 -11.98 -1.15 5.48
C LEU A 125 -10.82 -1.13 4.48
N GLN A 126 -10.18 0.02 4.25
CA GLN A 126 -9.05 0.15 3.32
C GLN A 126 -7.71 -0.24 3.95
N ASN A 127 -7.66 -0.43 5.28
CA ASN A 127 -6.42 -0.72 6.01
C ASN A 127 -6.31 -2.17 6.51
N ILE A 128 -7.15 -3.07 6.03
CA ILE A 128 -7.04 -4.50 6.35
C ILE A 128 -5.69 -5.00 5.82
N PRO A 129 -4.80 -5.54 6.68
CA PRO A 129 -3.45 -5.91 6.28
C PRO A 129 -3.44 -7.01 5.21
N MET A 130 -2.74 -6.77 4.09
CA MET A 130 -2.63 -7.73 2.98
C MET A 130 -1.25 -8.41 2.89
N ARG A 131 -0.24 -7.86 3.57
CA ARG A 131 1.13 -8.39 3.52
C ARG A 131 1.36 -9.62 4.38
N ILE A 132 0.51 -9.82 5.40
CA ILE A 132 0.57 -10.93 6.34
C ILE A 132 -0.63 -11.84 6.13
N GLU A 133 -0.38 -13.15 6.19
CA GLU A 133 -1.41 -14.17 5.94
C GLU A 133 -2.63 -14.02 6.85
N LEU A 134 -2.40 -13.90 8.17
CA LEU A 134 -3.48 -13.71 9.14
C LEU A 134 -4.31 -12.44 8.87
N GLY A 135 -3.67 -11.37 8.39
CA GLY A 135 -4.37 -10.15 7.98
C GLY A 135 -5.29 -10.40 6.78
N ARG A 136 -4.79 -11.12 5.77
CA ARG A 136 -5.59 -11.50 4.60
C ARG A 136 -6.80 -12.36 4.97
N LEU A 137 -6.65 -13.29 5.93
CA LEU A 137 -7.74 -14.15 6.38
C LEU A 137 -8.94 -13.38 6.96
N ILE A 138 -8.74 -12.13 7.44
CA ILE A 138 -9.83 -11.27 7.91
C ILE A 138 -10.86 -11.05 6.79
N ARG A 139 -10.41 -10.95 5.54
CA ARG A 139 -11.30 -10.77 4.38
C ARG A 139 -12.26 -11.94 4.14
N LYS A 140 -11.99 -13.14 4.70
CA LYS A 140 -12.94 -14.28 4.66
C LYS A 140 -14.23 -14.04 5.46
N ALA A 141 -14.20 -13.11 6.43
CA ALA A 141 -15.39 -12.74 7.19
C ALA A 141 -16.38 -11.89 6.40
N PHE A 142 -15.94 -11.29 5.30
CA PHE A 142 -16.79 -10.50 4.44
C PHE A 142 -17.35 -11.39 3.34
N VAL A 143 -18.65 -11.64 3.39
CA VAL A 143 -19.38 -12.50 2.46
C VAL A 143 -20.48 -11.68 1.76
N PRO A 144 -20.78 -11.96 0.49
CA PRO A 144 -21.89 -11.32 -0.19
C PRO A 144 -23.23 -11.86 0.35
N LYS A 145 -24.32 -11.19 0.00
CA LYS A 145 -25.66 -11.71 0.29
C LYS A 145 -25.95 -12.97 -0.51
N GLU A 146 -26.96 -13.73 -0.09
CA GLU A 146 -27.41 -14.95 -0.77
C GLU A 146 -27.74 -14.70 -2.25
N GLY A 147 -27.28 -15.58 -3.14
CA GLY A 147 -27.42 -15.44 -4.60
C GLY A 147 -26.41 -14.49 -5.25
N PHE A 148 -25.42 -14.02 -4.50
CA PHE A 148 -24.37 -13.11 -4.98
C PHE A 148 -22.98 -13.67 -4.66
N GLU A 149 -22.00 -13.13 -5.34
CA GLU A 149 -20.57 -13.32 -5.12
C GLU A 149 -19.86 -11.97 -5.15
N PHE A 150 -18.60 -11.93 -4.75
CA PHE A 150 -17.79 -10.72 -4.93
C PHE A 150 -16.98 -10.82 -6.21
N MET A 151 -16.94 -9.71 -6.96
CA MET A 151 -15.99 -9.49 -8.04
C MET A 151 -15.13 -8.30 -7.68
N ASP A 152 -13.83 -8.55 -7.53
CA ASP A 152 -12.79 -7.54 -7.23
C ASP A 152 -12.01 -7.26 -8.50
N ALA A 153 -11.93 -6.00 -8.91
CA ALA A 153 -11.15 -5.56 -10.05
C ALA A 153 -10.11 -4.53 -9.60
N ASP A 154 -8.84 -4.83 -9.83
CA ASP A 154 -7.68 -4.06 -9.38
C ASP A 154 -6.86 -3.57 -10.58
N TYR A 155 -6.48 -2.28 -10.58
CA TYR A 155 -5.57 -1.77 -11.59
C TYR A 155 -4.16 -2.32 -11.41
N SER A 156 -3.62 -2.90 -12.47
CA SER A 156 -2.24 -3.35 -12.49
C SER A 156 -1.27 -2.16 -12.61
N GLN A 157 -0.55 -1.85 -11.51
CA GLN A 157 0.53 -0.85 -11.49
C GLN A 157 0.12 0.56 -11.97
N ILE A 158 -1.06 1.04 -11.61
CA ILE A 158 -1.61 2.31 -12.12
C ILE A 158 -0.67 3.49 -11.96
N GLU A 159 -0.01 3.65 -10.81
CA GLU A 159 0.89 4.80 -10.56
C GLU A 159 2.11 4.79 -11.49
N LEU A 160 2.67 3.62 -11.80
CA LEU A 160 3.77 3.49 -12.75
C LEU A 160 3.32 3.73 -14.20
N ARG A 161 2.11 3.32 -14.56
CA ARG A 161 1.51 3.61 -15.88
C ARG A 161 1.25 5.10 -16.05
N VAL A 162 0.77 5.75 -15.00
CA VAL A 162 0.62 7.22 -14.96
C VAL A 162 1.98 7.91 -15.08
N LEU A 163 3.00 7.44 -14.37
CA LEU A 163 4.37 7.96 -14.49
C LEU A 163 4.91 7.80 -15.92
N ALA A 164 4.73 6.64 -16.55
CA ALA A 164 5.15 6.40 -17.92
C ALA A 164 4.50 7.41 -18.89
N HIS A 165 3.19 7.61 -18.78
CA HIS A 165 2.45 8.56 -19.60
C HIS A 165 2.90 10.00 -19.36
N MET A 166 2.91 10.46 -18.09
CA MET A 166 3.20 11.85 -17.76
C MET A 166 4.64 12.26 -18.05
N SER A 167 5.60 11.35 -17.87
CA SER A 167 7.01 11.60 -18.21
C SER A 167 7.30 11.52 -19.70
N GLY A 168 6.48 10.78 -20.46
CA GLY A 168 6.72 10.49 -21.86
C GLY A 168 8.02 9.71 -22.12
N ASP A 169 8.48 8.92 -21.13
CA ASP A 169 9.68 8.10 -21.30
C ASP A 169 9.38 6.90 -22.20
N GLU A 170 9.98 6.92 -23.41
CA GLU A 170 9.68 5.91 -24.43
C GLU A 170 10.06 4.50 -24.01
N LYS A 171 11.16 4.33 -23.26
CA LYS A 171 11.58 3.00 -22.80
C LYS A 171 10.61 2.42 -21.79
N LEU A 172 10.10 3.26 -20.87
CA LEU A 172 9.11 2.80 -19.90
C LEU A 172 7.77 2.51 -20.58
N ILE A 173 7.35 3.35 -21.53
CA ILE A 173 6.13 3.14 -22.32
C ILE A 173 6.23 1.84 -23.12
N GLU A 174 7.36 1.59 -23.79
CA GLU A 174 7.57 0.37 -24.58
C GLU A 174 7.57 -0.87 -23.70
N ALA A 175 8.21 -0.81 -22.51
CA ALA A 175 8.20 -1.90 -21.54
C ALA A 175 6.76 -2.33 -21.16
N TYR A 176 5.84 -1.38 -21.07
CA TYR A 176 4.42 -1.70 -20.84
C TYR A 176 3.72 -2.26 -22.08
N ARG A 177 4.10 -1.86 -23.28
CA ARG A 177 3.53 -2.39 -24.55
C ARG A 177 3.92 -3.83 -24.81
N GLU A 178 5.10 -4.24 -24.37
CA GLU A 178 5.58 -5.61 -24.49
C GLU A 178 4.82 -6.59 -23.57
N ALA A 179 3.89 -6.11 -22.75
CA ALA A 179 3.03 -6.89 -21.83
C ALA A 179 3.82 -7.87 -20.94
N GLN A 180 5.02 -7.47 -20.50
CA GLN A 180 5.89 -8.26 -19.65
C GLN A 180 5.93 -7.72 -18.22
N ASP A 181 6.56 -8.46 -17.32
CA ASP A 181 6.79 -8.05 -15.94
C ASP A 181 7.68 -6.79 -15.87
N ILE A 182 7.07 -5.62 -15.64
CA ILE A 182 7.76 -4.33 -15.60
C ILE A 182 8.93 -4.30 -14.60
N HIS A 183 8.82 -5.01 -13.49
CA HIS A 183 9.90 -5.04 -12.51
C HIS A 183 11.07 -5.88 -12.98
N ARG A 184 10.81 -6.97 -13.73
CA ARG A 184 11.83 -7.78 -14.35
C ARG A 184 12.49 -7.05 -15.52
N ILE A 185 11.71 -6.33 -16.33
CA ILE A 185 12.24 -5.46 -17.40
C ILE A 185 13.15 -4.39 -16.81
N THR A 186 12.69 -3.69 -15.78
CA THR A 186 13.50 -2.66 -15.10
C THR A 186 14.80 -3.25 -14.57
N ALA A 187 14.76 -4.42 -13.93
CA ALA A 187 15.98 -5.09 -13.44
C ALA A 187 16.93 -5.44 -14.61
N SER A 188 16.41 -6.01 -15.69
CA SER A 188 17.17 -6.33 -16.91
C SER A 188 17.87 -5.09 -17.48
N GLN A 189 17.14 -4.00 -17.64
CA GLN A 189 17.66 -2.77 -18.24
C GLN A 189 18.66 -2.02 -17.33
N VAL A 190 18.38 -1.94 -16.03
CA VAL A 190 19.22 -1.23 -15.06
C VAL A 190 20.52 -1.99 -14.78
N PHE A 191 20.49 -3.32 -14.74
CA PHE A 191 21.67 -4.16 -14.48
C PHE A 191 22.35 -4.66 -15.76
N HIS A 192 21.78 -4.39 -16.95
CA HIS A 192 22.27 -4.91 -18.23
C HIS A 192 22.37 -6.45 -18.25
N ILE A 193 21.35 -7.12 -17.73
CA ILE A 193 21.22 -8.56 -17.65
C ILE A 193 20.11 -9.02 -18.61
N PRO A 194 20.25 -10.14 -19.34
CA PRO A 194 19.15 -10.69 -20.11
C PRO A 194 17.90 -10.92 -19.28
N PHE A 195 16.72 -10.66 -19.83
CA PHE A 195 15.45 -10.73 -19.11
C PHE A 195 15.25 -12.07 -18.38
N ASP A 196 15.59 -13.18 -19.04
CA ASP A 196 15.44 -14.52 -18.48
C ASP A 196 16.45 -14.87 -17.38
N GLU A 197 17.54 -14.10 -17.27
CA GLU A 197 18.57 -14.28 -16.25
C GLU A 197 18.33 -13.41 -15.01
N VAL A 198 17.31 -12.55 -15.00
CA VAL A 198 16.94 -11.74 -13.84
C VAL A 198 16.48 -12.63 -12.70
N THR A 199 17.20 -12.55 -11.57
CA THR A 199 16.85 -13.29 -10.36
C THR A 199 15.65 -12.66 -9.63
N ASP A 200 14.99 -13.43 -8.77
CA ASP A 200 13.88 -12.95 -7.95
C ASP A 200 14.31 -11.82 -6.99
N LEU A 201 15.55 -11.84 -6.52
CA LEU A 201 16.11 -10.75 -5.71
C LEU A 201 16.23 -9.46 -6.51
N GLN A 202 16.78 -9.53 -7.73
CA GLN A 202 16.92 -8.36 -8.61
C GLN A 202 15.56 -7.80 -9.01
N ARG A 203 14.59 -8.67 -9.34
CA ARG A 203 13.21 -8.28 -9.61
C ARG A 203 12.57 -7.57 -8.40
N ARG A 204 12.74 -8.11 -7.20
CA ARG A 204 12.24 -7.51 -5.95
C ARG A 204 12.88 -6.15 -5.69
N ASN A 205 14.19 -6.03 -5.89
CA ASN A 205 14.91 -4.76 -5.74
C ASN A 205 14.42 -3.73 -6.77
N ALA A 206 14.25 -4.13 -8.04
CA ALA A 206 13.68 -3.27 -9.06
C ALA A 206 12.24 -2.82 -8.72
N LYS A 207 11.43 -3.70 -8.15
CA LYS A 207 10.10 -3.34 -7.64
C LYS A 207 10.17 -2.25 -6.58
N ALA A 208 11.07 -2.38 -5.60
CA ALA A 208 11.26 -1.35 -4.57
C ALA A 208 11.73 -0.02 -5.15
N VAL A 209 12.64 -0.05 -6.14
CA VAL A 209 13.10 1.17 -6.84
C VAL A 209 11.96 1.80 -7.65
N ASN A 210 11.25 1.05 -8.46
CA ASN A 210 10.13 1.54 -9.26
C ASN A 210 9.11 2.30 -8.39
N PHE A 211 8.67 1.69 -7.29
CA PHE A 211 7.76 2.37 -6.35
C PHE A 211 8.45 3.52 -5.62
N GLY A 212 9.68 3.31 -5.19
CA GLY A 212 10.45 4.34 -4.50
C GLY A 212 10.60 5.63 -5.31
N ILE A 213 10.85 5.52 -6.62
CA ILE A 213 10.95 6.68 -7.52
C ILE A 213 9.62 7.44 -7.58
N VAL A 214 8.48 6.75 -7.68
CA VAL A 214 7.15 7.38 -7.64
C VAL A 214 6.94 8.17 -6.35
N TYR A 215 7.49 7.66 -5.22
CA TYR A 215 7.37 8.32 -3.91
C TYR A 215 8.51 9.29 -3.59
N GLY A 216 9.42 9.54 -4.52
CA GLY A 216 10.56 10.44 -4.32
C GLY A 216 11.56 9.91 -3.29
N ILE A 217 11.85 8.61 -3.33
CA ILE A 217 12.75 7.96 -2.36
C ILE A 217 14.16 8.52 -2.43
N SER A 218 14.78 8.71 -1.27
CA SER A 218 16.19 9.04 -1.17
C SER A 218 17.07 7.78 -1.16
N SER A 219 18.35 7.93 -1.49
CA SER A 219 19.32 6.82 -1.36
C SER A 219 19.39 6.25 0.07
N PHE A 220 19.15 7.08 1.09
CA PHE A 220 19.03 6.60 2.47
C PHE A 220 17.78 5.75 2.67
N GLY A 221 16.61 6.19 2.20
CA GLY A 221 15.36 5.40 2.28
C GLY A 221 15.50 4.07 1.57
N LEU A 222 15.97 4.08 0.31
CA LEU A 222 16.16 2.86 -0.47
C LEU A 222 17.18 1.90 0.19
N SER A 223 18.25 2.42 0.79
CA SER A 223 19.23 1.58 1.49
C SER A 223 18.64 0.84 2.69
N GLN A 224 17.70 1.49 3.41
CA GLN A 224 16.98 0.84 4.51
C GLN A 224 15.99 -0.23 3.99
N ASP A 225 15.23 0.10 2.93
CA ASP A 225 14.22 -0.81 2.37
C ASP A 225 14.84 -2.08 1.78
N LEU A 226 16.01 -1.97 1.16
CA LEU A 226 16.70 -3.09 0.52
C LEU A 226 17.78 -3.74 1.41
N SER A 227 18.06 -3.18 2.58
CA SER A 227 19.16 -3.62 3.46
C SER A 227 20.53 -3.63 2.75
N ILE A 228 20.80 -2.59 1.94
CA ILE A 228 22.05 -2.38 1.21
C ILE A 228 22.75 -1.11 1.69
N SER A 229 24.00 -0.88 1.29
CA SER A 229 24.69 0.36 1.60
C SER A 229 24.05 1.58 0.93
N LYS A 230 24.20 2.76 1.53
CA LYS A 230 23.71 4.01 0.94
C LYS A 230 24.37 4.29 -0.43
N LYS A 231 25.61 3.84 -0.62
CA LYS A 231 26.33 3.97 -1.89
C LYS A 231 25.68 3.12 -2.97
N GLU A 232 25.42 1.84 -2.71
CA GLU A 232 24.74 0.94 -3.63
C GLU A 232 23.33 1.44 -3.99
N ALA A 233 22.59 1.96 -2.98
CA ALA A 233 21.28 2.55 -3.22
C ALA A 233 21.35 3.79 -4.14
N ALA A 234 22.37 4.64 -3.95
CA ALA A 234 22.59 5.81 -4.81
C ALA A 234 22.93 5.41 -6.24
N GLU A 235 23.83 4.44 -6.42
CA GLU A 235 24.19 3.90 -7.74
C GLU A 235 22.98 3.26 -8.45
N TYR A 236 22.09 2.60 -7.69
CA TYR A 236 20.87 2.03 -8.23
C TYR A 236 19.91 3.10 -8.78
N ILE A 237 19.69 4.17 -8.00
CA ILE A 237 18.85 5.31 -8.42
C ILE A 237 19.47 6.01 -9.64
N GLU A 238 20.79 6.18 -9.67
CA GLU A 238 21.50 6.79 -10.80
C GLU A 238 21.30 5.98 -12.08
N ARG A 239 21.57 4.68 -12.05
CA ARG A 239 21.34 3.76 -13.20
C ARG A 239 19.89 3.73 -13.65
N TYR A 240 18.94 3.81 -12.72
CA TYR A 240 17.52 3.91 -13.06
C TYR A 240 17.25 5.16 -13.90
N PHE A 241 17.76 6.32 -13.49
CA PHE A 241 17.58 7.56 -14.22
C PHE A 241 18.40 7.65 -15.51
N GLU A 242 19.54 6.97 -15.60
CA GLU A 242 20.25 6.79 -16.87
C GLU A 242 19.45 5.93 -17.86
N THR A 243 18.75 4.93 -17.35
CA THR A 243 17.89 4.06 -18.14
C THR A 243 16.63 4.79 -18.61
N TYR A 244 16.03 5.59 -17.71
CA TYR A 244 14.78 6.33 -17.93
C TYR A 244 14.99 7.85 -17.74
N PRO A 245 15.73 8.53 -18.62
CA PRO A 245 16.13 9.93 -18.40
C PRO A 245 14.97 10.93 -18.39
N LYS A 246 13.89 10.65 -19.13
CA LYS A 246 12.71 11.52 -19.14
C LYS A 246 11.94 11.50 -17.82
N ILE A 247 12.01 10.40 -17.06
CA ILE A 247 11.42 10.34 -15.72
C ILE A 247 12.13 11.36 -14.81
N LYS A 248 13.48 11.39 -14.81
CA LYS A 248 14.23 12.37 -14.02
C LYS A 248 13.86 13.81 -14.40
N THR A 249 13.89 14.11 -15.68
CA THR A 249 13.54 15.44 -16.19
C THR A 249 12.11 15.84 -15.77
N PHE A 250 11.16 14.93 -15.84
CA PHE A 250 9.77 15.14 -15.43
C PHE A 250 9.67 15.43 -13.93
N LEU A 251 10.28 14.62 -13.08
CA LEU A 251 10.22 14.79 -11.62
C LEU A 251 10.90 16.10 -11.18
N ASP A 252 12.07 16.42 -11.73
CA ASP A 252 12.78 17.67 -11.47
C ASP A 252 11.93 18.88 -11.94
N GLY A 253 11.26 18.74 -13.07
CA GLY A 253 10.32 19.74 -13.60
C GLY A 253 9.14 20.01 -12.67
N LEU A 254 8.55 18.98 -12.08
CA LEU A 254 7.46 19.10 -11.09
C LEU A 254 7.91 19.91 -9.86
N VAL A 255 9.12 19.66 -9.36
CA VAL A 255 9.67 20.42 -8.23
C VAL A 255 9.90 21.86 -8.59
N THR A 256 10.45 22.13 -9.78
CA THR A 256 10.69 23.49 -10.28
C THR A 256 9.38 24.26 -10.43
N GLU A 257 8.40 23.68 -11.09
CA GLU A 257 7.08 24.26 -11.27
C GLU A 257 6.38 24.54 -9.93
N ALA A 258 6.50 23.59 -8.98
CA ALA A 258 5.92 23.75 -7.65
C ALA A 258 6.58 24.89 -6.85
N LYS A 259 7.89 25.12 -7.00
CA LYS A 259 8.60 26.25 -6.39
C LYS A 259 8.12 27.60 -6.96
N GLU A 260 7.79 27.66 -8.25
CA GLU A 260 7.30 28.87 -8.92
C GLU A 260 5.83 29.15 -8.61
N LYS A 261 4.97 28.11 -8.71
CA LYS A 261 3.51 28.26 -8.61
C LYS A 261 2.98 28.11 -7.18
N GLY A 262 3.73 27.46 -6.29
CA GLY A 262 3.30 27.12 -4.93
C GLY A 262 2.38 25.88 -4.85
N TYR A 263 2.12 25.21 -5.97
CA TYR A 263 1.29 24.01 -6.03
C TYR A 263 1.69 23.11 -7.21
N VAL A 264 1.23 21.86 -7.17
CA VAL A 264 1.28 20.91 -8.30
C VAL A 264 -0.13 20.51 -8.72
N THR A 265 -0.27 19.94 -9.93
CA THR A 265 -1.56 19.51 -10.49
C THR A 265 -1.51 18.09 -10.99
N THR A 266 -2.67 17.40 -10.92
CA THR A 266 -2.88 16.13 -11.63
C THR A 266 -3.17 16.39 -13.11
N MET A 267 -3.22 15.32 -13.93
CA MET A 267 -3.67 15.40 -15.33
C MET A 267 -5.08 16.01 -15.47
N PHE A 268 -5.92 15.84 -14.46
CA PHE A 268 -7.31 16.32 -14.42
C PHE A 268 -7.46 17.70 -13.75
N GLY A 269 -6.33 18.37 -13.47
CA GLY A 269 -6.34 19.73 -12.93
C GLY A 269 -6.57 19.84 -11.42
N ARG A 270 -6.56 18.73 -10.67
CA ARG A 270 -6.61 18.76 -9.20
C ARG A 270 -5.34 19.42 -8.67
N ARG A 271 -5.48 20.48 -7.89
CA ARG A 271 -4.36 21.23 -7.31
C ARG A 271 -4.02 20.74 -5.92
N ARG A 272 -2.72 20.63 -5.63
CA ARG A 272 -2.18 20.42 -4.29
C ARG A 272 -1.17 21.54 -3.96
N PRO A 273 -1.47 22.44 -3.01
CA PRO A 273 -0.50 23.40 -2.49
C PRO A 273 0.68 22.68 -1.84
N VAL A 274 1.89 23.22 -1.99
CA VAL A 274 3.13 22.68 -1.40
C VAL A 274 3.88 23.83 -0.70
N PRO A 275 3.34 24.39 0.40
CA PRO A 275 3.96 25.49 1.13
C PRO A 275 5.30 25.12 1.74
N GLU A 276 5.57 23.84 1.99
CA GLU A 276 6.82 23.34 2.55
C GLU A 276 8.05 23.68 1.72
N LEU A 277 7.89 23.88 0.40
CA LEU A 277 8.99 24.26 -0.50
C LEU A 277 9.58 25.63 -0.18
N SER A 278 8.81 26.51 0.45
CA SER A 278 9.25 27.87 0.86
C SER A 278 9.84 27.90 2.28
N SER A 279 9.89 26.76 2.98
CA SER A 279 10.42 26.70 4.34
C SER A 279 11.92 26.92 4.40
N SER A 280 12.40 27.64 5.41
CA SER A 280 13.83 27.75 5.72
C SER A 280 14.42 26.43 6.28
N ASN A 281 13.56 25.53 6.80
CA ASN A 281 13.98 24.25 7.33
C ASN A 281 14.20 23.24 6.19
N PHE A 282 15.43 22.70 6.11
CA PHE A 282 15.82 21.72 5.10
C PHE A 282 14.93 20.47 5.08
N MET A 283 14.56 19.94 6.24
CA MET A 283 13.73 18.73 6.31
C MET A 283 12.31 18.97 5.76
N GLN A 284 11.74 20.16 6.01
CA GLN A 284 10.45 20.55 5.46
C GLN A 284 10.53 20.76 3.93
N ARG A 285 11.58 21.43 3.45
CA ARG A 285 11.77 21.58 1.98
C ARG A 285 11.92 20.24 1.29
N SER A 286 12.75 19.35 1.83
CA SER A 286 12.93 18.00 1.29
C SER A 286 11.62 17.18 1.29
N PHE A 287 10.78 17.35 2.32
CA PHE A 287 9.45 16.78 2.33
C PHE A 287 8.58 17.39 1.22
N GLY A 288 8.60 18.72 1.05
CA GLY A 288 7.87 19.42 0.00
C GLY A 288 8.29 18.95 -1.40
N GLU A 289 9.57 18.70 -1.65
CA GLU A 289 10.05 18.16 -2.94
C GLU A 289 9.46 16.77 -3.22
N ARG A 290 9.42 15.88 -2.22
CA ARG A 290 8.75 14.58 -2.37
C ARG A 290 7.26 14.71 -2.62
N VAL A 291 6.59 15.63 -1.93
CA VAL A 291 5.17 15.93 -2.16
C VAL A 291 4.93 16.41 -3.60
N ALA A 292 5.80 17.29 -4.10
CA ALA A 292 5.69 17.81 -5.47
C ALA A 292 5.87 16.71 -6.53
N MET A 293 6.78 15.77 -6.32
CA MET A 293 7.00 14.65 -7.23
C MET A 293 5.88 13.61 -7.20
N ASN A 294 5.42 13.26 -5.99
CA ASN A 294 4.45 12.17 -5.81
C ASN A 294 3.00 12.58 -6.10
N SER A 295 2.59 13.78 -5.68
CA SER A 295 1.17 14.16 -5.69
C SER A 295 0.53 14.20 -7.09
N PRO A 296 1.19 14.64 -8.17
CA PRO A 296 0.62 14.58 -9.51
C PRO A 296 0.35 13.13 -9.96
N ILE A 297 1.22 12.22 -9.65
CA ILE A 297 1.12 10.80 -10.03
C ILE A 297 0.03 10.11 -9.22
N GLN A 298 0.13 10.16 -7.90
CA GLN A 298 -0.84 9.52 -7.00
C GLN A 298 -2.24 10.16 -7.12
N GLY A 299 -2.29 11.49 -7.28
CA GLY A 299 -3.55 12.21 -7.47
C GLY A 299 -4.22 11.88 -8.80
N THR A 300 -3.45 11.74 -9.88
CA THR A 300 -3.97 11.29 -11.18
C THR A 300 -4.53 9.88 -11.10
N ALA A 301 -3.84 8.95 -10.44
CA ALA A 301 -4.37 7.61 -10.18
C ALA A 301 -5.69 7.66 -9.39
N ALA A 302 -5.77 8.52 -8.36
CA ALA A 302 -7.00 8.72 -7.59
C ALA A 302 -8.14 9.33 -8.44
N ASP A 303 -7.84 10.21 -9.37
CA ASP A 303 -8.83 10.77 -10.30
C ASP A 303 -9.33 9.70 -11.27
N ILE A 304 -8.44 8.86 -11.81
CA ILE A 304 -8.79 7.75 -12.71
C ILE A 304 -9.73 6.77 -12.03
N ILE A 305 -9.42 6.31 -10.81
CA ILE A 305 -10.29 5.37 -10.11
C ILE A 305 -11.66 5.97 -9.81
N LYS A 306 -11.75 7.26 -9.50
CA LYS A 306 -13.04 7.93 -9.31
C LYS A 306 -13.87 8.01 -10.58
N ILE A 307 -13.24 8.27 -11.73
CA ILE A 307 -13.91 8.26 -13.03
C ILE A 307 -14.43 6.85 -13.32
N ALA A 308 -13.59 5.83 -13.11
CA ALA A 308 -13.98 4.42 -13.26
C ALA A 308 -15.18 4.05 -12.36
N MET A 309 -15.14 4.44 -11.08
CA MET A 309 -16.23 4.21 -10.12
C MET A 309 -17.57 4.76 -10.63
N ILE A 310 -17.57 6.01 -11.10
CA ILE A 310 -18.79 6.66 -11.61
C ILE A 310 -19.30 5.93 -12.84
N ARG A 311 -18.44 5.62 -13.80
CA ARG A 311 -18.82 4.93 -15.04
C ARG A 311 -19.35 3.52 -14.79
N VAL A 312 -18.67 2.74 -13.93
CA VAL A 312 -19.10 1.40 -13.52
C VAL A 312 -20.49 1.48 -12.86
N HIS A 313 -20.65 2.38 -11.88
CA HIS A 313 -21.93 2.57 -11.19
C HIS A 313 -23.06 2.92 -12.16
N ASP A 314 -22.87 3.93 -13.02
CA ASP A 314 -23.87 4.41 -13.96
C ASP A 314 -24.26 3.31 -14.96
N ARG A 315 -23.28 2.51 -15.38
CA ARG A 315 -23.52 1.42 -16.33
C ARG A 315 -24.28 0.26 -15.71
N LEU A 316 -23.94 -0.14 -14.47
CA LEU A 316 -24.72 -1.13 -13.72
C LEU A 316 -26.20 -0.72 -13.60
N LEU A 317 -26.46 0.57 -13.34
CA LEU A 317 -27.83 1.10 -13.28
C LEU A 317 -28.50 1.12 -14.66
N LYS A 318 -27.79 1.59 -15.70
CA LYS A 318 -28.32 1.69 -17.08
C LYS A 318 -28.70 0.34 -17.66
N GLU A 319 -27.94 -0.70 -17.35
CA GLU A 319 -28.21 -2.08 -17.79
C GLU A 319 -29.23 -2.81 -16.87
N ASN A 320 -29.78 -2.10 -15.86
CA ASN A 320 -30.73 -2.62 -14.88
C ASN A 320 -30.26 -3.88 -14.13
N LEU A 321 -28.95 -3.97 -13.86
CA LEU A 321 -28.38 -5.09 -13.13
C LEU A 321 -28.70 -5.00 -11.63
N LYS A 322 -28.77 -6.16 -10.97
CA LYS A 322 -28.96 -6.30 -9.52
C LYS A 322 -27.65 -6.05 -8.78
N SER A 323 -26.53 -6.25 -9.47
CA SER A 323 -25.16 -6.07 -8.96
C SER A 323 -24.89 -4.63 -8.58
N ARG A 324 -24.04 -4.43 -7.56
CA ARG A 324 -23.74 -3.09 -7.00
C ARG A 324 -22.26 -2.94 -6.70
N LEU A 325 -21.68 -1.80 -7.09
CA LEU A 325 -20.39 -1.36 -6.58
C LEU A 325 -20.56 -1.00 -5.10
N ILE A 326 -19.81 -1.69 -4.22
CA ILE A 326 -20.00 -1.57 -2.77
C ILE A 326 -18.80 -0.99 -2.05
N LEU A 327 -17.58 -1.16 -2.58
CA LEU A 327 -16.37 -0.76 -1.90
C LEU A 327 -15.28 -0.39 -2.91
N THR A 328 -14.40 0.52 -2.52
CA THR A 328 -13.13 0.78 -3.18
C THR A 328 -11.99 0.74 -2.17
N VAL A 329 -10.88 0.12 -2.55
CA VAL A 329 -9.66 0.06 -1.73
C VAL A 329 -8.49 0.46 -2.60
N HIS A 330 -7.95 1.68 -2.39
CA HIS A 330 -6.85 2.26 -3.17
C HIS A 330 -7.15 2.31 -4.68
N ASP A 331 -6.77 1.29 -5.43
CA ASP A 331 -6.88 1.12 -6.88
C ASP A 331 -7.78 -0.06 -7.30
N GLU A 332 -8.50 -0.65 -6.34
CA GLU A 332 -9.45 -1.73 -6.57
C GLU A 332 -10.92 -1.30 -6.40
N LEU A 333 -11.81 -1.93 -7.17
CA LEU A 333 -13.25 -1.83 -7.09
C LEU A 333 -13.86 -3.17 -6.73
N LEU A 334 -14.65 -3.22 -5.67
CA LEU A 334 -15.37 -4.42 -5.23
C LEU A 334 -16.86 -4.30 -5.57
N VAL A 335 -17.35 -5.24 -6.39
CA VAL A 335 -18.75 -5.34 -6.78
C VAL A 335 -19.38 -6.56 -6.12
N GLU A 336 -20.52 -6.36 -5.44
CA GLU A 336 -21.41 -7.45 -5.04
C GLU A 336 -22.23 -7.84 -6.27
N THR A 337 -21.86 -8.97 -6.89
CA THR A 337 -22.29 -9.41 -8.21
C THR A 337 -23.32 -10.51 -8.09
N ALA A 338 -24.51 -10.35 -8.70
CA ALA A 338 -25.45 -11.45 -8.82
C ALA A 338 -24.83 -12.56 -9.69
N ILE A 339 -24.92 -13.80 -9.26
CA ILE A 339 -24.21 -14.93 -9.92
C ILE A 339 -24.56 -15.02 -11.41
N GLU A 340 -25.82 -14.77 -11.76
CA GLU A 340 -26.29 -14.76 -13.16
C GLU A 340 -25.80 -13.56 -13.99
N GLU A 341 -25.20 -12.55 -13.36
CA GLU A 341 -24.71 -11.32 -14.00
C GLU A 341 -23.17 -11.27 -14.09
N GLU A 342 -22.44 -12.34 -13.69
CA GLU A 342 -20.98 -12.36 -13.63
C GLU A 342 -20.33 -11.86 -14.91
N ASP A 343 -20.69 -12.41 -16.06
CA ASP A 343 -20.11 -12.04 -17.36
C ASP A 343 -20.38 -10.57 -17.71
N ALA A 344 -21.58 -10.08 -17.42
CA ALA A 344 -21.95 -8.69 -17.68
C ALA A 344 -21.16 -7.72 -16.79
N VAL A 345 -21.02 -8.02 -15.49
CA VAL A 345 -20.28 -7.19 -14.53
C VAL A 345 -18.80 -7.18 -14.88
N ARG A 346 -18.22 -8.34 -15.21
CA ARG A 346 -16.81 -8.45 -15.66
C ARG A 346 -16.56 -7.56 -16.86
N LYS A 347 -17.39 -7.63 -17.87
CA LYS A 347 -17.29 -6.80 -19.07
C LYS A 347 -17.39 -5.31 -18.74
N ILE A 348 -18.31 -4.93 -17.87
CA ILE A 348 -18.46 -3.53 -17.42
C ILE A 348 -17.18 -3.04 -16.73
N LEU A 349 -16.64 -3.83 -15.79
CA LEU A 349 -15.39 -3.47 -15.10
C LEU A 349 -14.23 -3.33 -16.08
N GLU A 350 -14.05 -4.30 -16.97
CA GLU A 350 -13.01 -4.26 -18.00
C GLU A 350 -13.12 -3.02 -18.88
N GLU A 351 -14.28 -2.76 -19.46
CA GLU A 351 -14.48 -1.65 -20.39
C GLU A 351 -14.37 -0.28 -19.71
N GLU A 352 -14.99 -0.10 -18.54
CA GLU A 352 -15.03 1.20 -17.87
C GLU A 352 -13.74 1.54 -17.12
N MET A 353 -13.06 0.55 -16.57
CA MET A 353 -11.76 0.78 -15.93
C MET A 353 -10.65 0.99 -16.96
N HIS A 354 -10.60 0.19 -18.04
CA HIS A 354 -9.67 0.43 -19.15
C HIS A 354 -9.89 1.81 -19.80
N GLY A 355 -11.15 2.17 -20.01
CA GLY A 355 -11.53 3.41 -20.67
C GLY A 355 -11.55 4.65 -19.77
N ALA A 356 -11.18 4.55 -18.48
CA ALA A 356 -11.29 5.66 -17.54
C ALA A 356 -10.37 6.84 -17.85
N ALA A 357 -9.25 6.60 -18.53
CA ALA A 357 -8.33 7.63 -19.03
C ALA A 357 -7.65 7.17 -20.32
N ASP A 358 -7.30 8.13 -21.17
CA ASP A 358 -6.51 7.91 -22.38
C ASP A 358 -5.03 8.15 -22.05
N LEU A 359 -4.28 7.09 -21.87
CA LEU A 359 -2.85 7.12 -21.55
C LEU A 359 -2.01 6.53 -22.71
N ALA A 360 -0.73 6.87 -22.75
CA ALA A 360 0.23 6.29 -23.68
C ALA A 360 0.45 4.77 -23.46
N VAL A 361 0.01 4.26 -22.33
CA VAL A 361 0.03 2.86 -21.92
C VAL A 361 -1.38 2.42 -21.53
N THR A 362 -1.75 1.18 -21.85
CA THR A 362 -3.07 0.66 -21.50
C THR A 362 -3.22 0.55 -19.99
N LEU A 363 -4.38 0.94 -19.47
CA LEU A 363 -4.76 0.65 -18.09
C LEU A 363 -5.23 -0.81 -18.00
N GLU A 364 -4.43 -1.69 -17.47
CA GLU A 364 -4.79 -3.10 -17.30
C GLU A 364 -5.39 -3.33 -15.93
N ILE A 365 -6.34 -4.25 -15.88
CA ILE A 365 -6.99 -4.69 -14.65
C ILE A 365 -6.88 -6.21 -14.51
N ASP A 366 -6.85 -6.66 -13.25
CA ASP A 366 -7.05 -8.04 -12.87
C ASP A 366 -8.40 -8.15 -12.16
N ALA A 367 -9.29 -9.01 -12.66
CA ALA A 367 -10.62 -9.20 -12.09
C ALA A 367 -10.82 -10.64 -11.64
N HIS A 368 -11.13 -10.82 -10.37
CA HIS A 368 -11.32 -12.11 -9.73
C HIS A 368 -12.68 -12.20 -9.06
N VAL A 369 -13.22 -13.43 -8.99
CA VAL A 369 -14.52 -13.73 -8.37
C VAL A 369 -14.32 -14.65 -7.18
N GLY A 370 -15.09 -14.43 -6.12
CA GLY A 370 -15.01 -15.28 -4.92
C GLY A 370 -16.28 -15.25 -4.07
N LYS A 371 -16.44 -16.30 -3.27
CA LYS A 371 -17.53 -16.43 -2.30
C LYS A 371 -17.35 -15.58 -1.04
N ASN A 372 -16.20 -14.97 -0.91
CA ASN A 372 -15.84 -14.01 0.13
C ASN A 372 -14.76 -13.08 -0.43
N TRP A 373 -14.47 -12.00 0.28
CA TRP A 373 -13.51 -11.02 -0.21
C TRP A 373 -12.06 -11.53 -0.27
N TYR A 374 -11.71 -12.58 0.49
CA TYR A 374 -10.39 -13.21 0.40
C TYR A 374 -10.21 -13.99 -0.91
N GLU A 375 -11.24 -14.70 -1.34
CA GLU A 375 -11.21 -15.48 -2.59
C GLU A 375 -11.29 -14.62 -3.84
N ALA A 376 -11.93 -13.44 -3.73
CA ALA A 376 -12.05 -12.48 -4.82
C ALA A 376 -10.79 -11.64 -5.06
N LYS A 377 -9.68 -11.87 -4.28
CA LYS A 377 -8.45 -11.07 -4.38
C LYS A 377 -7.20 -11.89 -4.83
#